data_4a0669751d8dd260613284b3517b478b
#
_entry.id   4a0669751d8dd260613284b3517b478b
#
_cell.length_a   1.000
_cell.length_b   1.000
_cell.length_c   1.000
_cell.angle_alpha   90.00
_cell.angle_beta   90.00
_cell.angle_gamma   90.00
#
_symmetry.space_group_name_H-M   'P 1'
#
loop_
_entity.id
_entity.type
_entity.pdbx_description
1 polymer ?
#
loop_
_entity_poly.entity_id
_entity_poly.type
_entity_poly.pdbx_seq_one_letter_code
_entity_poly.pdbx_strand_id
1 'polypeptide(L)'
;MLNDSTIGIVIPAYNEGKLISKVMDTMPDFVDYMIIVNDGSKDETKKRIEDQALCDPRIIMVDHEVNKGLGQTLIDGYLKSREMEIDVVAVMAGDAQMDPDDLENVVMPIVNGETDYVKGSRLLVNGVKEKMPKYRFVGNNILTLLTKFATGYWHVIDPQCGYTAISHEAISEIPIEEMIKGYGYNAHILYMLNMSNYKVKDVKVKPVYGEEVSKIKLGKYIRKVSALLCRLFFSRIFKKYMLVDFNPAAMFYLFAFICCPLALVFLIRMLFIFATTLLMPNTTLILFVFTALMGVQSLFFAMWMDMEDNRRLRA
;
A
#
# COMPACT_ATOMS: atom_id res chain seq x y z
N MET A 1 1.71 -27.29 0.17
CA MET A 1 0.26 -27.08 0.43
C MET A 1 0.02 -26.86 1.92
N LEU A 2 -0.82 -25.92 2.26
CA LEU A 2 -1.17 -25.60 3.64
C LEU A 2 -2.71 -25.69 3.77
N ASN A 3 -3.23 -26.65 4.58
CA ASN A 3 -4.67 -26.91 4.73
C ASN A 3 -5.42 -27.03 3.39
N ASP A 4 -4.89 -27.86 2.48
CA ASP A 4 -5.38 -28.11 1.11
C ASP A 4 -5.32 -26.92 0.13
N SER A 5 -4.77 -25.77 0.56
CA SER A 5 -4.53 -24.61 -0.32
C SER A 5 -3.13 -24.64 -0.91
N THR A 6 -3.01 -24.30 -2.18
CA THR A 6 -1.74 -24.11 -2.88
C THR A 6 -1.14 -22.74 -2.53
N ILE A 7 0.13 -22.70 -2.14
CA ILE A 7 0.83 -21.50 -1.72
C ILE A 7 1.91 -21.14 -2.74
N GLY A 8 1.77 -19.97 -3.35
CA GLY A 8 2.78 -19.40 -4.23
C GLY A 8 3.43 -18.15 -3.65
N ILE A 9 4.70 -17.96 -3.99
CA ILE A 9 5.45 -16.76 -3.58
C ILE A 9 5.94 -16.03 -4.81
N VAL A 10 5.57 -14.77 -4.96
CA VAL A 10 6.15 -13.87 -5.97
C VAL A 10 7.39 -13.21 -5.41
N ILE A 11 8.52 -13.41 -6.04
CA ILE A 11 9.83 -12.90 -5.63
C ILE A 11 10.35 -11.95 -6.71
N PRO A 12 10.15 -10.62 -6.55
CA PRO A 12 10.79 -9.64 -7.42
C PRO A 12 12.30 -9.62 -7.18
N ALA A 13 13.09 -9.71 -8.24
CA ALA A 13 14.55 -9.71 -8.17
C ALA A 13 15.16 -8.75 -9.20
N TYR A 14 16.05 -7.84 -8.74
CA TYR A 14 16.82 -6.95 -9.60
C TYR A 14 18.21 -6.68 -9.03
N ASN A 15 19.23 -7.32 -9.59
CA ASN A 15 20.61 -7.28 -9.12
C ASN A 15 20.76 -7.77 -7.67
N GLU A 16 20.15 -8.92 -7.37
CA GLU A 16 20.15 -9.59 -6.05
C GLU A 16 21.01 -10.86 -6.06
N GLY A 17 21.98 -10.97 -6.96
CA GLY A 17 22.81 -12.15 -7.13
C GLY A 17 23.50 -12.65 -5.86
N LYS A 18 23.73 -11.80 -4.86
CA LYS A 18 24.31 -12.19 -3.58
C LYS A 18 23.32 -12.84 -2.61
N LEU A 19 22.05 -12.47 -2.69
CA LEU A 19 21.02 -12.77 -1.67
C LEU A 19 19.94 -13.71 -2.19
N ILE A 20 19.70 -13.75 -3.50
CA ILE A 20 18.61 -14.53 -4.09
C ILE A 20 18.69 -16.02 -3.78
N SER A 21 19.90 -16.61 -3.79
CA SER A 21 20.08 -18.01 -3.40
C SER A 21 19.65 -18.27 -1.96
N LYS A 22 20.01 -17.36 -1.03
CA LYS A 22 19.59 -17.46 0.35
C LYS A 22 18.06 -17.43 0.49
N VAL A 23 17.38 -16.56 -0.28
CA VAL A 23 15.90 -16.48 -0.25
C VAL A 23 15.28 -17.79 -0.72
N MET A 24 15.81 -18.38 -1.81
CA MET A 24 15.33 -19.67 -2.31
C MET A 24 15.58 -20.81 -1.33
N ASP A 25 16.80 -20.89 -0.75
CA ASP A 25 17.20 -21.95 0.18
C ASP A 25 16.46 -21.94 1.52
N THR A 26 16.01 -20.75 1.96
CA THR A 26 15.27 -20.60 3.24
C THR A 26 13.76 -20.68 3.08
N MET A 27 13.26 -20.98 1.87
CA MET A 27 11.83 -21.06 1.62
C MET A 27 11.21 -22.27 2.32
N PRO A 28 10.15 -22.07 3.13
CA PRO A 28 9.49 -23.16 3.85
C PRO A 28 8.94 -24.26 2.95
N ASP A 29 8.89 -25.50 3.45
CA ASP A 29 8.46 -26.68 2.68
C ASP A 29 6.98 -26.63 2.29
N PHE A 30 6.14 -25.85 2.97
CA PHE A 30 4.73 -25.71 2.63
C PHE A 30 4.48 -24.86 1.38
N VAL A 31 5.51 -24.17 0.87
CA VAL A 31 5.43 -23.38 -0.37
C VAL A 31 5.48 -24.31 -1.57
N ASP A 32 4.46 -24.25 -2.41
CA ASP A 32 4.33 -25.08 -3.61
C ASP A 32 5.02 -24.47 -4.83
N TYR A 33 5.01 -23.13 -4.95
CA TYR A 33 5.58 -22.42 -6.10
C TYR A 33 6.35 -21.17 -5.69
N MET A 34 7.53 -20.97 -6.28
CA MET A 34 8.33 -19.75 -6.19
C MET A 34 8.39 -19.08 -7.56
N ILE A 35 7.58 -18.07 -7.78
CA ILE A 35 7.55 -17.30 -9.03
C ILE A 35 8.56 -16.17 -8.91
N ILE A 36 9.74 -16.37 -9.45
CA ILE A 36 10.84 -15.39 -9.38
C ILE A 36 10.83 -14.56 -10.65
N VAL A 37 10.55 -13.26 -10.49
CA VAL A 37 10.53 -12.33 -11.62
C VAL A 37 11.84 -11.55 -11.65
N ASN A 38 12.73 -11.93 -12.59
CA ASN A 38 13.98 -11.24 -12.83
C ASN A 38 13.74 -9.98 -13.67
N ASP A 39 13.94 -8.79 -13.08
CA ASP A 39 13.64 -7.52 -13.73
C ASP A 39 14.84 -6.96 -14.53
N GLY A 40 15.36 -7.76 -15.45
CA GLY A 40 16.46 -7.36 -16.31
C GLY A 40 17.78 -7.15 -15.55
N SER A 41 18.10 -8.06 -14.61
CA SER A 41 19.35 -8.00 -13.85
C SER A 41 20.57 -8.09 -14.74
N LYS A 42 21.64 -7.39 -14.34
CA LYS A 42 22.92 -7.34 -15.07
C LYS A 42 24.06 -8.07 -14.36
N ASP A 43 23.76 -8.62 -13.19
CA ASP A 43 24.67 -9.42 -12.38
C ASP A 43 24.35 -10.92 -12.50
N GLU A 44 24.84 -11.73 -11.57
CA GLU A 44 24.64 -13.18 -11.56
C GLU A 44 23.21 -13.64 -11.15
N THR A 45 22.28 -12.71 -10.88
CA THR A 45 20.93 -13.04 -10.38
C THR A 45 20.24 -14.08 -11.26
N LYS A 46 20.16 -13.80 -12.57
CA LYS A 46 19.51 -14.70 -13.54
C LYS A 46 20.11 -16.10 -13.51
N LYS A 47 21.44 -16.18 -13.62
CA LYS A 47 22.16 -17.46 -13.63
C LYS A 47 21.90 -18.27 -12.37
N ARG A 48 21.90 -17.63 -11.19
CA ARG A 48 21.65 -18.31 -9.91
C ARG A 48 20.22 -18.87 -9.82
N ILE A 49 19.25 -18.14 -10.36
CA ILE A 49 17.85 -18.62 -10.44
C ILE A 49 17.78 -19.84 -11.38
N GLU A 50 18.40 -19.76 -12.58
CA GLU A 50 18.41 -20.85 -13.55
C GLU A 50 19.10 -22.11 -12.98
N ASP A 51 20.26 -21.94 -12.34
CA ASP A 51 21.01 -23.04 -11.74
C ASP A 51 20.19 -23.76 -10.64
N GLN A 52 19.48 -22.98 -9.80
CA GLN A 52 18.68 -23.52 -8.70
C GLN A 52 17.36 -24.13 -9.17
N ALA A 53 16.76 -23.61 -10.24
CA ALA A 53 15.54 -24.15 -10.85
C ALA A 53 15.76 -25.57 -11.42
N LEU A 54 17.01 -25.95 -11.74
CA LEU A 54 17.35 -27.33 -12.14
C LEU A 54 17.24 -28.33 -10.97
N CYS A 55 17.35 -27.83 -9.72
CA CYS A 55 17.36 -28.67 -8.52
C CYS A 55 16.04 -28.58 -7.74
N ASP A 56 15.33 -27.48 -7.84
CA ASP A 56 14.06 -27.25 -7.14
C ASP A 56 12.92 -26.97 -8.15
N PRO A 57 12.03 -27.95 -8.39
CA PRO A 57 10.95 -27.83 -9.37
C PRO A 57 9.87 -26.79 -8.96
N ARG A 58 9.91 -26.27 -7.73
CA ARG A 58 9.00 -25.20 -7.27
C ARG A 58 9.33 -23.85 -7.91
N ILE A 59 10.55 -23.69 -8.46
CA ILE A 59 11.03 -22.42 -9.01
C ILE A 59 10.52 -22.23 -10.44
N ILE A 60 9.82 -21.12 -10.64
CA ILE A 60 9.33 -20.67 -11.95
C ILE A 60 9.91 -19.29 -12.19
N MET A 61 10.74 -19.15 -13.22
CA MET A 61 11.33 -17.87 -13.57
C MET A 61 10.52 -17.14 -14.63
N VAL A 62 10.21 -15.86 -14.37
CA VAL A 62 9.74 -14.91 -15.36
C VAL A 62 10.86 -13.91 -15.62
N ASP A 63 11.34 -13.81 -16.86
CA ASP A 63 12.54 -13.04 -17.21
C ASP A 63 12.17 -11.82 -18.05
N HIS A 64 12.59 -10.64 -17.61
CA HIS A 64 12.47 -9.40 -18.38
C HIS A 64 13.80 -9.10 -19.09
N GLU A 65 13.76 -8.77 -20.36
CA GLU A 65 14.94 -8.34 -21.11
C GLU A 65 15.53 -7.02 -20.58
N VAL A 66 14.66 -6.13 -20.06
CA VAL A 66 15.01 -4.83 -19.51
C VAL A 66 14.28 -4.56 -18.22
N ASN A 67 14.87 -3.73 -17.35
CA ASN A 67 14.22 -3.31 -16.11
C ASN A 67 12.94 -2.53 -16.37
N LYS A 68 11.79 -3.07 -15.93
CA LYS A 68 10.45 -2.48 -16.04
C LYS A 68 9.98 -1.85 -14.72
N GLY A 69 10.70 -2.09 -13.63
CA GLY A 69 10.43 -1.59 -12.29
C GLY A 69 9.55 -2.50 -11.45
N LEU A 70 9.69 -2.37 -10.13
CA LEU A 70 9.09 -3.27 -9.12
C LEU A 70 7.59 -3.50 -9.29
N GLY A 71 6.82 -2.44 -9.65
CA GLY A 71 5.38 -2.60 -9.86
C GLY A 71 5.04 -3.50 -11.04
N GLN A 72 5.77 -3.39 -12.17
CA GLN A 72 5.57 -4.30 -13.30
C GLN A 72 6.00 -5.73 -12.95
N THR A 73 7.10 -5.88 -12.23
CA THR A 73 7.56 -7.18 -11.73
C THR A 73 6.50 -7.89 -10.89
N LEU A 74 5.83 -7.16 -10.01
CA LEU A 74 4.73 -7.71 -9.22
C LEU A 74 3.50 -8.03 -10.07
N ILE A 75 3.14 -7.17 -11.04
CA ILE A 75 2.05 -7.44 -11.99
C ILE A 75 2.30 -8.77 -12.70
N ASP A 76 3.49 -8.95 -13.29
CA ASP A 76 3.80 -10.14 -14.08
C ASP A 76 3.85 -11.40 -13.19
N GLY A 77 4.33 -11.27 -11.93
CA GLY A 77 4.26 -12.33 -10.94
C GLY A 77 2.83 -12.72 -10.55
N TYR A 78 1.96 -11.74 -10.29
CA TYR A 78 0.54 -11.99 -9.99
C TYR A 78 -0.21 -12.59 -11.18
N LEU A 79 0.06 -12.11 -12.41
CA LEU A 79 -0.53 -12.69 -13.62
C LEU A 79 -0.13 -14.14 -13.82
N LYS A 80 1.14 -14.48 -13.56
CA LYS A 80 1.62 -15.86 -13.63
C LYS A 80 0.97 -16.72 -12.55
N SER A 81 0.80 -16.19 -11.33
CA SER A 81 0.11 -16.89 -10.24
C SER A 81 -1.35 -17.16 -10.57
N ARG A 82 -2.04 -16.18 -11.20
CA ARG A 82 -3.45 -16.31 -11.66
C ARG A 82 -3.57 -17.38 -12.76
N GLU A 83 -2.66 -17.39 -13.73
CA GLU A 83 -2.60 -18.41 -14.79
C GLU A 83 -2.45 -19.83 -14.23
N MET A 84 -1.73 -19.95 -13.11
CA MET A 84 -1.47 -21.23 -12.45
C MET A 84 -2.54 -21.61 -11.42
N GLU A 85 -3.58 -20.81 -11.27
CA GLU A 85 -4.69 -21.02 -10.32
C GLU A 85 -4.21 -21.25 -8.88
N ILE A 86 -3.18 -20.50 -8.43
CA ILE A 86 -2.62 -20.63 -7.08
C ILE A 86 -3.58 -19.97 -6.07
N ASP A 87 -4.01 -20.69 -5.03
CA ASP A 87 -5.03 -20.25 -4.07
C ASP A 87 -4.59 -19.04 -3.24
N VAL A 88 -3.36 -19.03 -2.76
CA VAL A 88 -2.80 -17.94 -1.95
C VAL A 88 -1.43 -17.54 -2.46
N VAL A 89 -1.26 -16.27 -2.77
CA VAL A 89 0.00 -15.73 -3.32
C VAL A 89 0.57 -14.70 -2.37
N ALA A 90 1.75 -14.98 -1.81
CA ALA A 90 2.48 -14.00 -1.02
C ALA A 90 3.59 -13.32 -1.85
N VAL A 91 4.01 -12.15 -1.40
CA VAL A 91 5.15 -11.41 -1.97
C VAL A 91 6.28 -11.39 -0.97
N MET A 92 7.45 -11.82 -1.42
CA MET A 92 8.68 -11.80 -0.63
C MET A 92 9.83 -11.26 -1.49
N ALA A 93 10.50 -10.19 -1.03
CA ALA A 93 11.57 -9.57 -1.82
C ALA A 93 12.82 -10.44 -1.91
N GLY A 94 13.50 -10.39 -3.06
CA GLY A 94 14.75 -11.14 -3.30
C GLY A 94 15.98 -10.64 -2.53
N ASP A 95 15.82 -9.58 -1.72
CA ASP A 95 16.87 -8.92 -0.92
C ASP A 95 17.06 -9.52 0.50
N ALA A 96 16.38 -10.62 0.81
CA ALA A 96 16.40 -11.31 2.11
C ALA A 96 16.07 -10.42 3.34
N GLN A 97 15.32 -9.33 3.15
CA GLN A 97 14.87 -8.46 4.24
C GLN A 97 13.53 -8.90 4.87
N MET A 98 12.92 -9.93 4.35
CA MET A 98 11.69 -10.53 4.87
C MET A 98 12.02 -11.88 5.50
N ASP A 99 11.57 -12.08 6.75
CA ASP A 99 11.81 -13.31 7.49
C ASP A 99 10.92 -14.42 6.96
N PRO A 100 11.47 -15.55 6.44
CA PRO A 100 10.67 -16.68 5.99
C PRO A 100 9.82 -17.32 7.10
N ASP A 101 10.26 -17.21 8.36
CA ASP A 101 9.52 -17.73 9.52
C ASP A 101 8.19 -17.00 9.75
N ASP A 102 8.05 -15.77 9.24
CA ASP A 102 6.80 -15.01 9.32
C ASP A 102 5.83 -15.34 8.17
N LEU A 103 6.26 -16.12 7.16
CA LEU A 103 5.44 -16.41 5.97
C LEU A 103 4.13 -17.12 6.32
N GLU A 104 4.16 -18.10 7.22
CA GLU A 104 2.96 -18.80 7.68
C GLU A 104 1.94 -17.83 8.28
N ASN A 105 2.39 -16.89 9.12
CA ASN A 105 1.53 -15.85 9.70
C ASN A 105 0.90 -14.94 8.64
N VAL A 106 1.59 -14.74 7.51
CA VAL A 106 1.13 -13.89 6.40
C VAL A 106 0.08 -14.61 5.54
N VAL A 107 0.21 -15.91 5.31
CA VAL A 107 -0.71 -16.66 4.42
C VAL A 107 -1.90 -17.25 5.16
N MET A 108 -1.73 -17.67 6.42
CA MET A 108 -2.77 -18.37 7.21
C MET A 108 -4.11 -17.63 7.28
N PRO A 109 -4.19 -16.30 7.46
CA PRO A 109 -5.49 -15.64 7.50
C PRO A 109 -6.31 -15.76 6.22
N ILE A 110 -5.64 -15.90 5.06
CA ILE A 110 -6.32 -16.16 3.77
C ILE A 110 -6.72 -17.63 3.67
N VAL A 111 -5.82 -18.54 3.99
CA VAL A 111 -6.11 -19.99 4.02
C VAL A 111 -7.31 -20.31 4.91
N ASN A 112 -7.45 -19.60 6.04
CA ASN A 112 -8.58 -19.75 6.96
C ASN A 112 -9.87 -19.02 6.49
N GLY A 113 -9.85 -18.29 5.39
CA GLY A 113 -11.00 -17.52 4.90
C GLY A 113 -11.34 -16.28 5.75
N GLU A 114 -10.41 -15.79 6.58
CA GLU A 114 -10.63 -14.62 7.44
C GLU A 114 -10.57 -13.32 6.65
N THR A 115 -9.74 -13.27 5.60
CA THR A 115 -9.46 -12.08 4.78
C THR A 115 -9.03 -12.45 3.37
N ASP A 116 -9.10 -11.51 2.46
CA ASP A 116 -8.69 -11.68 1.05
C ASP A 116 -7.28 -11.15 0.79
N TYR A 117 -6.82 -10.24 1.66
CA TYR A 117 -5.50 -9.65 1.56
C TYR A 117 -4.88 -9.45 2.94
N VAL A 118 -3.62 -9.85 3.05
CA VAL A 118 -2.82 -9.65 4.27
C VAL A 118 -1.72 -8.64 4.01
N LYS A 119 -1.58 -7.71 4.95
CA LYS A 119 -0.52 -6.71 4.98
C LYS A 119 0.40 -6.96 6.16
N GLY A 120 1.66 -7.26 5.90
CA GLY A 120 2.67 -7.31 6.96
C GLY A 120 2.85 -5.93 7.60
N SER A 121 2.96 -5.88 8.91
CA SER A 121 3.19 -4.65 9.65
C SER A 121 4.39 -4.79 10.58
N ARG A 122 5.45 -4.04 10.26
CA ARG A 122 6.67 -3.95 11.08
C ARG A 122 6.43 -3.12 12.32
N LEU A 123 5.45 -2.21 12.28
CA LEU A 123 5.13 -1.30 13.38
C LEU A 123 4.38 -1.97 14.54
N LEU A 124 3.88 -3.19 14.34
CA LEU A 124 3.30 -4.03 15.38
C LEU A 124 4.37 -4.74 16.25
N VAL A 125 5.63 -4.66 15.86
CA VAL A 125 6.76 -5.22 16.63
C VAL A 125 7.26 -4.21 17.66
N ASN A 126 7.36 -4.63 18.92
CA ASN A 126 7.88 -3.78 19.99
C ASN A 126 9.36 -3.39 19.73
N GLY A 127 9.72 -2.15 20.01
CA GLY A 127 11.10 -1.65 19.90
C GLY A 127 11.54 -1.16 18.52
N VAL A 128 10.75 -1.33 17.46
CA VAL A 128 11.10 -0.84 16.10
C VAL A 128 11.13 0.70 16.04
N LYS A 129 10.28 1.37 16.82
CA LYS A 129 10.19 2.84 16.87
C LYS A 129 11.50 3.48 17.35
N GLU A 130 12.24 2.82 18.22
CA GLU A 130 13.48 3.33 18.81
C GLU A 130 14.68 3.30 17.85
N LYS A 131 14.63 2.41 16.86
CA LYS A 131 15.71 2.24 15.87
C LYS A 131 15.56 3.11 14.62
N MET A 132 14.40 3.80 14.47
CA MET A 132 14.10 4.60 13.27
C MET A 132 14.42 6.09 13.50
N PRO A 133 15.14 6.78 12.59
CA PRO A 133 15.35 8.22 12.66
C PRO A 133 14.03 9.01 12.73
N LYS A 134 13.94 10.03 13.60
CA LYS A 134 12.70 10.80 13.88
C LYS A 134 12.04 11.37 12.61
N TYR A 135 12.82 11.92 11.69
CA TYR A 135 12.29 12.48 10.43
C TYR A 135 11.64 11.40 9.54
N ARG A 136 12.20 10.19 9.54
CA ARG A 136 11.66 9.04 8.81
C ARG A 136 10.37 8.54 9.44
N PHE A 137 10.33 8.51 10.77
CA PHE A 137 9.13 8.14 11.52
C PHE A 137 7.98 9.11 11.24
N VAL A 138 8.21 10.43 11.31
CA VAL A 138 7.20 11.46 11.01
C VAL A 138 6.73 11.35 9.55
N GLY A 139 7.67 11.23 8.60
CA GLY A 139 7.33 11.09 7.18
C GLY A 139 6.49 9.84 6.88
N ASN A 140 6.82 8.71 7.49
CA ASN A 140 6.06 7.48 7.35
C ASN A 140 4.65 7.59 7.94
N ASN A 141 4.47 8.25 9.09
CA ASN A 141 3.16 8.46 9.70
C ASN A 141 2.26 9.36 8.83
N ILE A 142 2.81 10.43 8.26
CA ILE A 142 2.08 11.31 7.33
C ILE A 142 1.67 10.49 6.09
N LEU A 143 2.60 9.73 5.51
CA LEU A 143 2.31 8.89 4.35
C LEU A 143 1.27 7.81 4.66
N THR A 144 1.34 7.20 5.85
CA THR A 144 0.33 6.25 6.33
C THR A 144 -1.05 6.90 6.41
N LEU A 145 -1.14 8.09 7.01
CA LEU A 145 -2.40 8.83 7.11
C LEU A 145 -2.97 9.15 5.72
N LEU A 146 -2.15 9.68 4.82
CA LEU A 146 -2.57 9.96 3.43
C LEU A 146 -3.02 8.70 2.70
N THR A 147 -2.35 7.56 2.93
CA THR A 147 -2.73 6.28 2.33
C THR A 147 -4.08 5.80 2.87
N LYS A 148 -4.36 5.97 4.16
CA LYS A 148 -5.68 5.66 4.75
C LYS A 148 -6.79 6.45 4.08
N PHE A 149 -6.60 7.75 3.90
CA PHE A 149 -7.53 8.59 3.15
C PHE A 149 -7.70 8.12 1.70
N ALA A 150 -6.61 7.82 1.02
CA ALA A 150 -6.65 7.44 -0.38
C ALA A 150 -7.35 6.09 -0.62
N THR A 151 -7.11 5.13 0.28
CA THR A 151 -7.54 3.74 0.10
C THR A 151 -8.79 3.35 0.87
N GLY A 152 -9.17 4.10 1.92
CA GLY A 152 -10.29 3.77 2.80
C GLY A 152 -10.00 2.68 3.83
N TYR A 153 -8.82 2.06 3.83
CA TYR A 153 -8.42 1.10 4.86
C TYR A 153 -7.84 1.79 6.09
N TRP A 154 -8.71 2.35 6.90
CA TRP A 154 -8.35 3.16 8.08
C TRP A 154 -7.61 2.38 9.17
N HIS A 155 -7.77 1.06 9.20
CA HIS A 155 -7.12 0.17 10.17
C HIS A 155 -5.70 -0.24 9.78
N VAL A 156 -5.31 -0.17 8.49
CA VAL A 156 -3.97 -0.58 8.03
C VAL A 156 -2.90 0.31 8.64
N ILE A 157 -1.91 -0.31 9.33
CA ILE A 157 -0.91 0.40 10.14
C ILE A 157 0.37 0.70 9.34
N ASP A 158 0.87 -0.28 8.57
CA ASP A 158 2.09 -0.15 7.75
C ASP A 158 1.80 -0.39 6.25
N PRO A 159 1.12 0.55 5.57
CA PRO A 159 0.77 0.39 4.17
C PRO A 159 1.98 0.33 3.23
N GLN A 160 3.18 0.64 3.71
CA GLN A 160 4.41 0.63 2.93
C GLN A 160 5.16 -0.71 3.00
N CYS A 161 4.75 -1.62 3.87
CA CYS A 161 5.38 -2.94 3.95
C CYS A 161 5.12 -3.72 2.65
N GLY A 162 6.17 -4.32 2.07
CA GLY A 162 6.09 -5.14 0.86
C GLY A 162 5.71 -6.60 1.13
N TYR A 163 5.81 -7.05 2.38
CA TYR A 163 5.45 -8.42 2.76
C TYR A 163 3.93 -8.54 2.84
N THR A 164 3.33 -9.20 1.88
CA THR A 164 1.86 -9.24 1.70
C THR A 164 1.44 -10.60 1.18
N ALA A 165 0.16 -10.94 1.35
CA ALA A 165 -0.44 -12.07 0.66
C ALA A 165 -1.83 -11.67 0.11
N ILE A 166 -2.27 -12.33 -0.94
CA ILE A 166 -3.53 -12.11 -1.65
C ILE A 166 -4.16 -13.43 -2.05
N SER A 167 -5.49 -13.52 -1.99
CA SER A 167 -6.24 -14.68 -2.46
C SER A 167 -6.32 -14.75 -3.99
N HIS A 168 -6.48 -15.92 -4.55
CA HIS A 168 -6.73 -16.14 -5.98
C HIS A 168 -7.94 -15.36 -6.46
N GLU A 169 -9.04 -15.36 -5.69
CA GLU A 169 -10.27 -14.64 -6.00
C GLU A 169 -9.99 -13.15 -6.18
N ALA A 170 -9.28 -12.53 -5.23
CA ALA A 170 -8.94 -11.11 -5.30
C ALA A 170 -8.03 -10.78 -6.50
N ILE A 171 -7.00 -11.62 -6.80
CA ILE A 171 -6.13 -11.44 -7.98
C ILE A 171 -6.94 -11.52 -9.27
N SER A 172 -7.94 -12.39 -9.32
CA SER A 172 -8.73 -12.64 -10.53
C SER A 172 -9.74 -11.53 -10.82
N GLU A 173 -10.29 -10.90 -9.77
CA GLU A 173 -11.31 -9.86 -9.92
C GLU A 173 -10.76 -8.44 -10.07
N ILE A 174 -9.65 -8.11 -9.37
CA ILE A 174 -9.09 -6.77 -9.49
C ILE A 174 -8.32 -6.62 -10.82
N PRO A 175 -8.36 -5.44 -11.47
CA PRO A 175 -7.62 -5.19 -12.70
C PRO A 175 -6.12 -5.03 -12.43
N ILE A 176 -5.45 -6.13 -12.05
CA ILE A 176 -4.04 -6.11 -11.61
C ILE A 176 -3.10 -5.55 -12.67
N GLU A 177 -3.45 -5.68 -13.95
CA GLU A 177 -2.73 -5.16 -15.11
C GLU A 177 -2.65 -3.63 -15.11
N GLU A 178 -3.61 -2.95 -14.47
CA GLU A 178 -3.66 -1.49 -14.33
C GLU A 178 -2.86 -0.98 -13.13
N MET A 179 -2.26 -1.87 -12.33
CA MET A 179 -1.47 -1.47 -11.16
C MET A 179 -0.29 -0.58 -11.58
N ILE A 180 0.03 0.39 -10.73
CA ILE A 180 1.14 1.32 -11.01
C ILE A 180 2.48 0.59 -11.01
N LYS A 181 3.22 0.76 -12.12
CA LYS A 181 4.51 0.09 -12.39
C LYS A 181 5.67 0.58 -11.51
N GLY A 182 5.50 1.73 -10.87
CA GLY A 182 6.54 2.38 -10.05
C GLY A 182 6.15 2.54 -8.58
N TYR A 183 6.76 3.53 -7.93
CA TYR A 183 6.48 3.84 -6.52
C TYR A 183 4.98 4.11 -6.28
N GLY A 184 4.45 3.54 -5.20
CA GLY A 184 3.04 3.70 -4.81
C GLY A 184 2.16 2.50 -5.17
N TYR A 185 2.71 1.43 -5.74
CA TYR A 185 1.97 0.19 -6.04
C TYR A 185 1.25 -0.35 -4.80
N ASN A 186 1.86 -0.28 -3.61
CA ASN A 186 1.24 -0.68 -2.34
C ASN A 186 -0.07 0.08 -2.03
N ALA A 187 -0.11 1.38 -2.30
CA ALA A 187 -1.34 2.14 -2.13
C ALA A 187 -2.35 1.86 -3.24
N HIS A 188 -1.86 1.60 -4.47
CA HIS A 188 -2.72 1.34 -5.61
C HIS A 188 -3.43 -0.01 -5.48
N ILE A 189 -2.73 -1.08 -5.07
CA ILE A 189 -3.36 -2.38 -4.84
C ILE A 189 -4.42 -2.29 -3.72
N LEU A 190 -4.14 -1.58 -2.62
CA LEU A 190 -5.13 -1.34 -1.57
C LEU A 190 -6.34 -0.55 -2.10
N TYR A 191 -6.13 0.44 -2.97
CA TYR A 191 -7.23 1.16 -3.61
C TYR A 191 -8.10 0.21 -4.46
N MET A 192 -7.49 -0.66 -5.26
CA MET A 192 -8.19 -1.61 -6.12
C MET A 192 -9.01 -2.61 -5.29
N LEU A 193 -8.41 -3.14 -4.22
CA LEU A 193 -9.09 -4.03 -3.27
C LEU A 193 -10.29 -3.35 -2.60
N ASN A 194 -10.16 -2.07 -2.20
CA ASN A 194 -11.28 -1.32 -1.61
C ASN A 194 -12.41 -1.08 -2.62
N MET A 195 -12.08 -0.81 -3.89
CA MET A 195 -13.08 -0.64 -4.96
C MET A 195 -13.88 -1.92 -5.19
N SER A 196 -13.28 -3.08 -5.00
CA SER A 196 -13.92 -4.41 -5.11
C SER A 196 -14.43 -4.96 -3.76
N ASN A 197 -14.39 -4.16 -2.69
CA ASN A 197 -14.87 -4.50 -1.33
C ASN A 197 -14.18 -5.70 -0.65
N TYR A 198 -12.94 -6.01 -0.97
CA TYR A 198 -12.15 -7.07 -0.35
C TYR A 198 -11.71 -6.70 1.07
N LYS A 199 -11.64 -7.70 1.96
CA LYS A 199 -11.18 -7.53 3.33
C LYS A 199 -9.66 -7.51 3.40
N VAL A 200 -9.12 -6.66 4.29
CA VAL A 200 -7.69 -6.55 4.53
C VAL A 200 -7.40 -6.74 6.01
N LYS A 201 -6.35 -7.50 6.32
CA LYS A 201 -5.85 -7.75 7.68
C LYS A 201 -4.38 -7.40 7.80
N ASP A 202 -4.02 -6.68 8.89
CA ASP A 202 -2.63 -6.48 9.26
C ASP A 202 -2.13 -7.66 10.10
N VAL A 203 -0.94 -8.17 9.77
CA VAL A 203 -0.24 -9.16 10.58
C VAL A 203 1.13 -8.68 10.98
N LYS A 204 1.60 -9.10 12.13
CA LYS A 204 2.92 -8.75 12.65
C LYS A 204 3.99 -9.48 11.86
N VAL A 205 4.99 -8.73 11.33
CA VAL A 205 6.17 -9.28 10.68
C VAL A 205 7.44 -8.65 11.26
N LYS A 206 8.48 -9.45 11.43
CA LYS A 206 9.76 -9.00 11.95
C LYS A 206 10.54 -8.26 10.84
N PRO A 207 11.02 -7.03 11.07
CA PRO A 207 11.91 -6.39 10.12
C PRO A 207 13.30 -7.01 10.20
N VAL A 208 13.80 -7.54 9.11
CA VAL A 208 15.20 -7.92 8.97
C VAL A 208 15.96 -6.72 8.43
N TYR A 209 16.86 -6.15 9.23
CA TYR A 209 17.70 -5.04 8.81
C TYR A 209 19.02 -5.60 8.27
N GLY A 210 19.24 -5.48 6.97
CA GLY A 210 20.49 -5.81 6.30
C GLY A 210 21.41 -4.58 6.15
N GLU A 211 22.53 -4.78 5.48
CA GLU A 211 23.52 -3.72 5.15
C GLU A 211 23.07 -2.80 4.00
N GLU A 212 21.88 -3.00 3.47
CA GLU A 212 21.42 -2.26 2.30
C GLU A 212 21.03 -0.81 2.61
N VAL A 213 21.60 0.10 1.81
CA VAL A 213 21.30 1.53 1.84
C VAL A 213 20.21 1.86 0.83
N SER A 214 19.09 2.40 1.29
CA SER A 214 17.98 2.82 0.44
C SER A 214 18.44 3.83 -0.63
N LYS A 215 18.31 3.47 -1.91
CA LYS A 215 18.65 4.31 -3.08
C LYS A 215 17.55 5.32 -3.43
N ILE A 216 16.48 5.43 -2.63
CA ILE A 216 15.30 6.26 -2.93
C ILE A 216 15.59 7.74 -2.73
N LYS A 217 15.42 8.57 -3.77
CA LYS A 217 15.49 10.04 -3.68
C LYS A 217 14.19 10.57 -3.04
N LEU A 218 14.24 10.84 -1.73
CA LEU A 218 13.09 11.11 -0.87
C LEU A 218 12.16 12.21 -1.41
N GLY A 219 12.68 13.35 -1.87
CA GLY A 219 11.84 14.47 -2.36
C GLY A 219 11.05 14.13 -3.63
N LYS A 220 11.65 13.39 -4.57
CA LYS A 220 10.97 12.91 -5.78
C LYS A 220 9.91 11.86 -5.45
N TYR A 221 10.22 10.98 -4.50
CA TYR A 221 9.30 9.96 -3.97
C TYR A 221 8.07 10.60 -3.34
N ILE A 222 8.25 11.49 -2.35
CA ILE A 222 7.15 12.16 -1.64
C ILE A 222 6.21 12.86 -2.64
N ARG A 223 6.75 13.68 -3.56
CA ARG A 223 5.93 14.40 -4.54
C ARG A 223 5.11 13.47 -5.43
N LYS A 224 5.73 12.40 -5.97
CA LYS A 224 5.03 11.44 -6.85
C LYS A 224 3.96 10.65 -6.09
N VAL A 225 4.29 10.16 -4.90
CA VAL A 225 3.36 9.36 -4.11
C VAL A 225 2.22 10.21 -3.57
N SER A 226 2.48 11.44 -3.10
CA SER A 226 1.40 12.34 -2.64
C SER A 226 0.42 12.69 -3.77
N ALA A 227 0.92 12.99 -4.97
CA ALA A 227 0.07 13.25 -6.13
C ALA A 227 -0.79 12.02 -6.51
N LEU A 228 -0.18 10.82 -6.45
CA LEU A 228 -0.91 9.58 -6.64
C LEU A 228 -2.01 9.39 -5.60
N LEU A 229 -1.67 9.53 -4.30
CA LEU A 229 -2.64 9.35 -3.21
C LEU A 229 -3.81 10.33 -3.31
N CYS A 230 -3.54 11.58 -3.69
CA CYS A 230 -4.57 12.57 -3.97
C CYS A 230 -5.50 12.10 -5.11
N ARG A 231 -4.93 11.64 -6.22
CA ARG A 231 -5.70 11.10 -7.35
C ARG A 231 -6.55 9.88 -6.94
N LEU A 232 -5.98 8.94 -6.19
CA LEU A 232 -6.69 7.74 -5.72
C LEU A 232 -7.84 8.11 -4.78
N PHE A 233 -7.61 9.06 -3.86
CA PHE A 233 -8.64 9.58 -2.98
C PHE A 233 -9.85 10.12 -3.76
N PHE A 234 -9.64 11.09 -4.65
CA PHE A 234 -10.73 11.66 -5.44
C PHE A 234 -11.41 10.63 -6.35
N SER A 235 -10.62 9.71 -6.94
CA SER A 235 -11.17 8.62 -7.74
C SER A 235 -12.06 7.70 -6.91
N ARG A 236 -11.65 7.34 -5.69
CA ARG A 236 -12.44 6.49 -4.79
C ARG A 236 -13.73 7.19 -4.37
N ILE A 237 -13.64 8.43 -3.88
CA ILE A 237 -14.82 9.19 -3.46
C ILE A 237 -15.83 9.33 -4.61
N PHE A 238 -15.34 9.68 -5.80
CA PHE A 238 -16.23 9.86 -6.95
C PHE A 238 -16.80 8.53 -7.45
N LYS A 239 -15.96 7.53 -7.71
CA LYS A 239 -16.42 6.26 -8.28
C LYS A 239 -17.26 5.45 -7.30
N LYS A 240 -16.75 5.24 -6.06
CA LYS A 240 -17.42 4.40 -5.07
C LYS A 240 -18.64 5.09 -4.47
N TYR A 241 -18.52 6.36 -4.04
CA TYR A 241 -19.53 7.06 -3.25
C TYR A 241 -20.48 7.95 -4.05
N MET A 242 -20.22 8.20 -5.32
CA MET A 242 -21.16 8.96 -6.16
C MET A 242 -21.75 8.13 -7.30
N LEU A 243 -20.99 7.21 -7.90
CA LEU A 243 -21.45 6.47 -9.09
C LEU A 243 -21.99 5.07 -8.77
N VAL A 244 -21.34 4.34 -7.84
CA VAL A 244 -21.71 2.94 -7.55
C VAL A 244 -22.71 2.88 -6.40
N ASP A 245 -22.38 3.45 -5.26
CA ASP A 245 -23.22 3.41 -4.06
C ASP A 245 -23.22 4.78 -3.40
N PHE A 246 -24.34 5.51 -3.54
CA PHE A 246 -24.41 6.88 -3.04
C PHE A 246 -24.23 6.93 -1.53
N ASN A 247 -23.11 7.53 -1.10
CA ASN A 247 -22.79 7.72 0.29
C ASN A 247 -22.71 9.21 0.62
N PRO A 248 -23.44 9.72 1.65
CA PRO A 248 -23.39 11.11 2.05
C PRO A 248 -21.99 11.66 2.36
N ALA A 249 -21.02 10.78 2.68
CA ALA A 249 -19.61 11.16 2.86
C ALA A 249 -19.07 11.99 1.69
N ALA A 250 -19.46 11.65 0.44
CA ALA A 250 -19.04 12.41 -0.74
C ALA A 250 -19.50 13.87 -0.70
N MET A 251 -20.74 14.11 -0.25
CA MET A 251 -21.28 15.47 -0.11
C MET A 251 -20.56 16.26 0.98
N PHE A 252 -20.28 15.63 2.12
CA PHE A 252 -19.55 16.25 3.20
C PHE A 252 -18.09 16.56 2.81
N TYR A 253 -17.42 15.67 2.07
CA TYR A 253 -16.09 15.99 1.52
C TYR A 253 -16.15 17.16 0.56
N LEU A 254 -17.09 17.17 -0.38
CA LEU A 254 -17.25 18.29 -1.32
C LEU A 254 -17.45 19.61 -0.59
N PHE A 255 -18.34 19.64 0.41
CA PHE A 255 -18.63 20.83 1.20
C PHE A 255 -17.40 21.29 2.01
N ALA A 256 -16.65 20.37 2.62
CA ALA A 256 -15.40 20.66 3.30
C ALA A 256 -14.36 21.26 2.35
N PHE A 257 -14.22 20.74 1.13
CA PHE A 257 -13.29 21.25 0.11
C PHE A 257 -13.69 22.63 -0.45
N ILE A 258 -14.92 23.06 -0.25
CA ILE A 258 -15.36 24.43 -0.57
C ILE A 258 -15.12 25.34 0.65
N CYS A 259 -15.59 24.95 1.83
CA CYS A 259 -15.55 25.78 3.02
C CYS A 259 -14.15 26.01 3.58
N CYS A 260 -13.27 24.97 3.59
CA CYS A 260 -11.92 25.15 4.15
C CYS A 260 -11.04 26.12 3.35
N PRO A 261 -10.95 26.07 2.00
CA PRO A 261 -10.24 27.09 1.24
C PRO A 261 -10.87 28.48 1.37
N LEU A 262 -12.20 28.57 1.41
CA LEU A 262 -12.91 29.84 1.60
C LEU A 262 -12.59 30.47 2.97
N ALA A 263 -12.52 29.66 4.02
CA ALA A 263 -12.07 30.07 5.34
C ALA A 263 -10.64 30.64 5.30
N LEU A 264 -9.73 29.98 4.56
CA LEU A 264 -8.36 30.47 4.40
C LEU A 264 -8.32 31.82 3.69
N VAL A 265 -9.14 32.04 2.67
CA VAL A 265 -9.28 33.34 1.99
C VAL A 265 -9.75 34.42 2.95
N PHE A 266 -10.78 34.14 3.76
CA PHE A 266 -11.25 35.07 4.77
C PHE A 266 -10.21 35.33 5.87
N LEU A 267 -9.46 34.35 6.29
CA LEU A 267 -8.35 34.50 7.23
C LEU A 267 -7.28 35.45 6.67
N ILE A 268 -6.83 35.23 5.46
CA ILE A 268 -5.82 36.08 4.80
C ILE A 268 -6.33 37.50 4.68
N ARG A 269 -7.60 37.72 4.24
CA ARG A 269 -8.24 39.02 4.16
C ARG A 269 -8.30 39.71 5.51
N MET A 270 -8.72 39.00 6.56
CA MET A 270 -8.81 39.52 7.92
C MET A 270 -7.43 40.00 8.41
N LEU A 271 -6.37 39.17 8.24
CA LEU A 271 -5.01 39.53 8.65
C LEU A 271 -4.49 40.74 7.86
N PHE A 272 -4.78 40.86 6.56
CA PHE A 272 -4.38 41.99 5.73
C PHE A 272 -5.05 43.29 6.19
N ILE A 273 -6.38 43.30 6.44
CA ILE A 273 -7.10 44.49 6.92
C ILE A 273 -6.57 44.88 8.29
N PHE A 274 -6.39 43.93 9.19
CA PHE A 274 -5.86 44.22 10.54
C PHE A 274 -4.45 44.84 10.47
N ALA A 275 -3.58 44.32 9.61
CA ALA A 275 -2.21 44.83 9.45
C ALA A 275 -2.16 46.26 8.88
N THR A 276 -3.16 46.65 8.03
CA THR A 276 -3.19 47.97 7.39
C THR A 276 -3.95 49.01 8.17
N THR A 277 -5.00 48.62 8.90
CA THR A 277 -5.93 49.57 9.57
C THR A 277 -5.88 49.47 11.10
N LEU A 278 -5.23 48.44 11.66
CA LEU A 278 -5.26 48.08 13.09
C LEU A 278 -6.71 47.86 13.66
N LEU A 279 -7.69 47.73 12.77
CA LEU A 279 -9.10 47.50 13.13
C LEU A 279 -9.50 46.07 12.71
N MET A 280 -10.25 45.38 13.58
CA MET A 280 -10.79 44.05 13.24
C MET A 280 -12.03 44.21 12.34
N PRO A 281 -12.01 43.57 11.14
CA PRO A 281 -13.16 43.59 10.24
C PRO A 281 -14.22 42.56 10.71
N ASN A 282 -15.16 42.96 11.54
CA ASN A 282 -16.14 42.06 12.19
C ASN A 282 -16.88 41.15 11.20
N THR A 283 -17.31 41.66 10.06
CA THR A 283 -18.00 40.85 9.03
C THR A 283 -17.08 39.73 8.47
N THR A 284 -15.81 40.08 8.20
CA THR A 284 -14.84 39.09 7.70
C THR A 284 -14.50 38.05 8.78
N LEU A 285 -14.41 38.45 10.04
CA LEU A 285 -14.21 37.56 11.17
C LEU A 285 -15.38 36.57 11.31
N ILE A 286 -16.63 37.02 11.24
CA ILE A 286 -17.82 36.16 11.29
C ILE A 286 -17.81 35.16 10.14
N LEU A 287 -17.53 35.61 8.91
CA LEU A 287 -17.44 34.73 7.73
C LEU A 287 -16.32 33.70 7.87
N PHE A 288 -15.14 34.10 8.37
CA PHE A 288 -14.05 33.19 8.65
C PHE A 288 -14.44 32.11 9.65
N VAL A 289 -14.98 32.55 10.82
CA VAL A 289 -15.36 31.57 11.88
C VAL A 289 -16.43 30.62 11.38
N PHE A 290 -17.46 31.12 10.69
CA PHE A 290 -18.54 30.29 10.16
C PHE A 290 -18.02 29.28 9.13
N THR A 291 -17.26 29.73 8.13
CA THR A 291 -16.72 28.82 7.08
C THR A 291 -15.69 27.85 7.62
N ALA A 292 -14.86 28.25 8.59
CA ALA A 292 -13.90 27.37 9.24
C ALA A 292 -14.60 26.27 10.06
N LEU A 293 -15.57 26.63 10.89
CA LEU A 293 -16.35 25.67 11.69
C LEU A 293 -17.09 24.68 10.79
N MET A 294 -17.82 25.18 9.79
CA MET A 294 -18.58 24.34 8.86
C MET A 294 -17.67 23.42 8.04
N GLY A 295 -16.53 23.94 7.58
CA GLY A 295 -15.56 23.14 6.82
C GLY A 295 -14.94 22.03 7.64
N VAL A 296 -14.46 22.33 8.85
CA VAL A 296 -13.85 21.34 9.76
C VAL A 296 -14.87 20.31 10.22
N GLN A 297 -16.08 20.75 10.60
CA GLN A 297 -17.15 19.84 11.00
C GLN A 297 -17.56 18.90 9.87
N SER A 298 -17.69 19.40 8.65
CA SER A 298 -18.01 18.58 7.47
C SER A 298 -16.91 17.58 7.16
N LEU A 299 -15.64 17.99 7.31
CA LEU A 299 -14.52 17.08 7.14
C LEU A 299 -14.57 15.92 8.15
N PHE A 300 -14.84 16.20 9.42
CA PHE A 300 -14.98 15.15 10.44
C PHE A 300 -16.15 14.21 10.17
N PHE A 301 -17.30 14.72 9.74
CA PHE A 301 -18.43 13.87 9.37
C PHE A 301 -18.11 13.01 8.15
N ALA A 302 -17.47 13.59 7.13
CA ALA A 302 -17.04 12.83 5.96
C ALA A 302 -16.10 11.69 6.33
N MET A 303 -15.09 11.98 7.15
CA MET A 303 -14.14 10.97 7.66
C MET A 303 -14.84 9.88 8.47
N TRP A 304 -15.75 10.26 9.38
CA TRP A 304 -16.49 9.30 10.20
C TRP A 304 -17.34 8.37 9.36
N MET A 305 -18.08 8.90 8.39
CA MET A 305 -18.90 8.12 7.46
C MET A 305 -18.03 7.19 6.59
N ASP A 306 -16.91 7.69 6.09
CA ASP A 306 -15.95 6.91 5.31
C ASP A 306 -15.34 5.77 6.14
N MET A 307 -15.01 6.03 7.40
CA MET A 307 -14.51 5.00 8.32
C MET A 307 -15.57 3.94 8.62
N GLU A 308 -16.82 4.35 8.84
CA GLU A 308 -17.91 3.42 9.16
C GLU A 308 -18.26 2.54 7.95
N ASP A 309 -18.34 3.11 6.75
CA ASP A 309 -18.59 2.36 5.51
C ASP A 309 -17.51 1.29 5.27
N ASN A 310 -16.24 1.65 5.46
CA ASN A 310 -15.11 0.73 5.27
C ASN A 310 -14.83 -0.18 6.47
N ARG A 311 -15.57 -0.08 7.57
CA ARG A 311 -15.40 -0.92 8.75
C ARG A 311 -15.60 -2.40 8.45
N ARG A 312 -16.54 -2.72 7.55
CA ARG A 312 -16.81 -4.08 7.07
C ARG A 312 -15.66 -4.73 6.33
N LEU A 313 -14.71 -3.92 5.81
CA LEU A 313 -13.53 -4.37 5.07
C LEU A 313 -12.33 -4.68 5.99
N ARG A 314 -12.52 -4.58 7.29
CA ARG A 314 -11.57 -5.02 8.30
C ARG A 314 -11.87 -6.48 8.67
N ALA A 315 -10.84 -7.33 8.57
CA ALA A 315 -10.87 -8.70 9.06
C ALA A 315 -10.41 -8.77 10.52
#